data_2cf0ad883b53d054a16585e3de211b58
#
_entry.id   2cf0ad883b53d054a16585e3de211b58
#
_cell.length_a   1.000
_cell.length_b   1.000
_cell.length_c   1.000
_cell.angle_alpha   90.00
_cell.angle_beta   90.00
_cell.angle_gamma   90.00
#
_symmetry.space_group_name_H-M   'P 1'
#
loop_
_entity.id
_entity.type
_entity.pdbx_description
1 polymer ?
#
loop_
_entity_poly.entity_id
_entity_poly.type
_entity_poly.pdbx_seq_one_letter_code
_entity_poly.pdbx_strand_id
1 'polypeptide(L)'
;VKVETMAGITTFMTMAYILAVNPSILGQTGMDQRAVFTATALASAISTILIAFLAKLPFAQAPSMGINAFFAFTLVKGMGYSWETALAAVFVEGIIFIILTAFNIREQIVKCIPLNLRYAISSGIGMFIAFIGLKNAGIIVSNEATFVTLGQFTPTAILACIGIVVSGVLIALKVRGALFYGILICTLIGIPMGVTQLPDGFIPVSMPKSLDPTFLKFDFSSLLNMDMALTIFALVFMDIFNTVGTLIGAAAKTEMMDEKGNVRHIKQAMMADALATSVGAALGTSTVTTFVESASGIAEGGRTGLTSFTTAALFILALFFAPLFLLVPSAATTGALVMVGVFMLDAVPKIDLTDVSEALPAFITMITMVLTYNIAEGMALGMICYTLVKLLSGQWRQISLTLAIVTVKKEEEASLLKKIGCKCLSVVELYLPLQSRVWRGAPEKTLPLVHLG
;
A
#
# COMPACT_ATOMS: atom_id res chain seq x y z
N VAL A 1 25.70 18.19 8.49
CA VAL A 1 25.64 18.05 7.03
C VAL A 1 26.11 16.65 6.60
N LYS A 2 27.35 16.22 6.90
CA LYS A 2 27.89 14.93 6.44
C LYS A 2 27.01 13.73 6.83
N VAL A 3 26.54 13.66 8.06
CA VAL A 3 25.64 12.58 8.56
C VAL A 3 24.32 12.60 7.79
N GLU A 4 23.70 13.75 7.64
CA GLU A 4 22.42 13.91 6.92
C GLU A 4 22.54 13.52 5.44
N THR A 5 23.65 13.90 4.80
CA THR A 5 23.91 13.50 3.40
C THR A 5 24.10 11.99 3.28
N MET A 6 24.85 11.37 4.18
CA MET A 6 25.01 9.91 4.17
C MET A 6 23.69 9.19 4.44
N ALA A 7 22.89 9.70 5.37
CA ALA A 7 21.56 9.20 5.64
C ALA A 7 20.65 9.28 4.40
N GLY A 8 20.69 10.39 3.66
CA GLY A 8 19.94 10.56 2.42
C GLY A 8 20.39 9.61 1.31
N ILE A 9 21.69 9.36 1.18
CA ILE A 9 22.21 8.36 0.24
C ILE A 9 21.71 6.96 0.64
N THR A 10 21.78 6.62 1.92
CA THR A 10 21.28 5.31 2.41
C THR A 10 19.77 5.16 2.15
N THR A 11 18.96 6.19 2.41
CA THR A 11 17.53 6.19 2.08
C THR A 11 17.31 5.95 0.59
N PHE A 12 18.00 6.70 -0.29
CA PHE A 12 17.90 6.52 -1.75
C PHE A 12 18.25 5.10 -2.16
N MET A 13 19.38 4.56 -1.69
CA MET A 13 19.83 3.20 -2.03
C MET A 13 18.80 2.11 -1.63
N THR A 14 18.10 2.31 -0.51
CA THR A 14 17.06 1.37 -0.08
C THR A 14 15.76 1.51 -0.87
N MET A 15 15.50 2.68 -1.46
CA MET A 15 14.29 2.99 -2.23
C MET A 15 14.47 2.90 -3.76
N ALA A 16 15.71 2.91 -4.27
CA ALA A 16 16.00 3.02 -5.70
C ALA A 16 15.34 1.93 -6.55
N TYR A 17 14.99 0.80 -5.96
CA TYR A 17 14.28 -0.28 -6.63
C TYR A 17 12.92 0.16 -7.20
N ILE A 18 12.28 1.21 -6.64
CA ILE A 18 11.00 1.75 -7.12
C ILE A 18 11.11 2.24 -8.57
N LEU A 19 12.27 2.75 -8.96
CA LEU A 19 12.56 3.24 -10.32
C LEU A 19 12.50 2.13 -11.38
N ALA A 20 12.73 0.88 -10.99
CA ALA A 20 12.56 -0.28 -11.87
C ALA A 20 11.16 -0.90 -11.73
N VAL A 21 10.69 -1.06 -10.49
CA VAL A 21 9.47 -1.81 -10.19
C VAL A 21 8.21 -1.04 -10.60
N ASN A 22 8.13 0.27 -10.33
CA ASN A 22 6.94 1.05 -10.66
C ASN A 22 6.67 1.10 -12.18
N PRO A 23 7.63 1.42 -13.06
CA PRO A 23 7.41 1.34 -14.50
C PRO A 23 7.04 -0.07 -14.99
N SER A 24 7.60 -1.11 -14.36
CA SER A 24 7.28 -2.50 -14.69
C SER A 24 5.83 -2.87 -14.35
N ILE A 25 5.29 -2.37 -13.24
CA ILE A 25 3.91 -2.62 -12.82
C ILE A 25 2.93 -1.80 -13.66
N LEU A 26 3.12 -0.48 -13.72
CA LEU A 26 2.22 0.42 -14.44
C LEU A 26 2.28 0.20 -15.95
N GLY A 27 3.43 -0.18 -16.50
CA GLY A 27 3.57 -0.56 -17.92
C GLY A 27 2.66 -1.72 -18.34
N GLN A 28 2.25 -2.58 -17.41
CA GLN A 28 1.32 -3.67 -17.68
C GLN A 28 -0.13 -3.18 -17.95
N THR A 29 -0.42 -1.92 -17.64
CA THR A 29 -1.72 -1.28 -17.93
C THR A 29 -1.79 -0.65 -19.32
N GLY A 30 -0.69 -0.67 -20.08
CA GLY A 30 -0.56 -0.01 -21.38
C GLY A 30 0.10 1.38 -21.30
N MET A 31 0.48 1.86 -20.12
CA MET A 31 1.24 3.10 -19.97
C MET A 31 2.66 2.98 -20.54
N ASP A 32 3.18 4.04 -21.15
CA ASP A 32 4.56 4.09 -21.62
C ASP A 32 5.55 4.01 -20.45
N GLN A 33 6.32 2.92 -20.37
CA GLN A 33 7.23 2.66 -19.25
C GLN A 33 8.31 3.72 -19.09
N ARG A 34 8.73 4.37 -20.18
CA ARG A 34 9.76 5.42 -20.15
C ARG A 34 9.20 6.70 -19.57
N ALA A 35 7.96 7.06 -19.93
CA ALA A 35 7.25 8.19 -19.34
C ALA A 35 6.94 7.93 -17.85
N VAL A 36 6.48 6.72 -17.51
CA VAL A 36 6.25 6.31 -16.11
C VAL A 36 7.53 6.36 -15.28
N PHE A 37 8.68 5.95 -15.84
CA PHE A 37 9.97 6.08 -15.15
C PHE A 37 10.27 7.55 -14.81
N THR A 38 10.14 8.44 -15.81
CA THR A 38 10.35 9.88 -15.61
C THR A 38 9.38 10.45 -14.60
N ALA A 39 8.09 10.08 -14.70
CA ALA A 39 7.04 10.46 -13.73
C ALA A 39 7.38 9.97 -12.30
N THR A 40 7.83 8.73 -12.16
CA THR A 40 8.22 8.13 -10.87
C THR A 40 9.36 8.88 -10.23
N ALA A 41 10.43 9.14 -10.97
CA ALA A 41 11.62 9.84 -10.46
C ALA A 41 11.31 11.29 -10.08
N LEU A 42 10.56 12.01 -10.93
CA LEU A 42 10.15 13.40 -10.65
C LEU A 42 9.15 13.48 -9.50
N ALA A 43 8.13 12.61 -9.48
CA ALA A 43 7.17 12.58 -8.39
C ALA A 43 7.86 12.29 -7.06
N SER A 44 8.78 11.31 -7.02
CA SER A 44 9.57 11.00 -5.83
C SER A 44 10.46 12.16 -5.40
N ALA A 45 11.11 12.84 -6.33
CA ALA A 45 11.94 14.00 -6.01
C ALA A 45 11.11 15.17 -5.47
N ILE A 46 10.04 15.55 -6.17
CA ILE A 46 9.19 16.70 -5.79
C ILE A 46 8.52 16.42 -4.43
N SER A 47 7.94 15.23 -4.24
CA SER A 47 7.27 14.89 -2.99
C SER A 47 8.25 14.82 -1.81
N THR A 48 9.44 14.27 -2.02
CA THR A 48 10.48 14.23 -1.00
C THR A 48 11.00 15.64 -0.66
N ILE A 49 11.03 16.56 -1.63
CA ILE A 49 11.30 17.99 -1.38
C ILE A 49 10.16 18.63 -0.58
N LEU A 50 8.90 18.32 -0.91
CA LEU A 50 7.75 18.85 -0.17
C LEU A 50 7.79 18.46 1.31
N ILE A 51 8.08 17.20 1.64
CA ILE A 51 8.18 16.77 3.04
C ILE A 51 9.39 17.41 3.74
N ALA A 52 10.50 17.60 3.01
CA ALA A 52 11.68 18.29 3.53
C ALA A 52 11.38 19.73 3.94
N PHE A 53 10.59 20.46 3.15
CA PHE A 53 10.25 21.85 3.43
C PHE A 53 9.10 21.99 4.43
N LEU A 54 8.01 21.26 4.24
CA LEU A 54 6.79 21.42 5.04
C LEU A 54 6.94 20.80 6.43
N ALA A 55 7.47 19.58 6.50
CA ALA A 55 7.58 18.85 7.75
C ALA A 55 8.97 18.94 8.38
N LYS A 56 10.00 19.24 7.59
CA LYS A 56 11.42 19.26 8.02
C LYS A 56 11.88 17.91 8.60
N LEU A 57 11.32 16.82 8.11
CA LEU A 57 11.55 15.46 8.56
C LEU A 57 12.43 14.68 7.55
N PRO A 58 13.20 13.69 8.01
CA PRO A 58 14.10 12.88 7.18
C PRO A 58 13.36 11.72 6.48
N PHE A 59 12.21 12.00 5.90
CA PHE A 59 11.44 11.00 5.17
C PHE A 59 11.53 11.23 3.67
N ALA A 60 11.45 10.13 2.92
CA ALA A 60 11.33 10.15 1.48
C ALA A 60 9.98 9.59 1.05
N GLN A 61 9.49 10.08 -0.07
CA GLN A 61 8.21 9.71 -0.65
C GLN A 61 8.41 9.20 -2.07
N ALA A 62 7.64 8.19 -2.44
CA ALA A 62 7.63 7.61 -3.79
C ALA A 62 6.29 6.92 -4.05
N PRO A 63 6.00 6.52 -5.33
CA PRO A 63 4.79 5.76 -5.64
C PRO A 63 4.68 4.47 -4.82
N SER A 64 3.55 4.29 -4.14
CA SER A 64 3.32 3.21 -3.18
C SER A 64 3.14 1.86 -3.87
N MET A 65 3.92 0.84 -3.48
CA MET A 65 3.85 -0.49 -4.09
C MET A 65 2.47 -1.14 -3.98
N GLY A 66 1.82 -1.06 -2.81
CA GLY A 66 0.50 -1.65 -2.61
C GLY A 66 -0.55 -0.99 -3.47
N ILE A 67 -0.53 0.34 -3.53
CA ILE A 67 -1.49 1.11 -4.32
C ILE A 67 -1.18 1.00 -5.82
N ASN A 68 0.08 0.90 -6.23
CA ASN A 68 0.46 0.59 -7.62
C ASN A 68 -0.14 -0.74 -8.09
N ALA A 69 -0.06 -1.75 -7.24
CA ALA A 69 -0.64 -3.05 -7.50
C ALA A 69 -2.17 -2.97 -7.60
N PHE A 70 -2.82 -2.24 -6.71
CA PHE A 70 -4.26 -1.99 -6.78
C PHE A 70 -4.64 -1.24 -8.05
N PHE A 71 -3.91 -0.17 -8.40
CA PHE A 71 -4.07 0.58 -9.64
C PHE A 71 -4.01 -0.34 -10.87
N ALA A 72 -2.92 -1.09 -11.01
CA ALA A 72 -2.67 -1.87 -12.22
C ALA A 72 -3.55 -3.12 -12.32
N PHE A 73 -3.71 -3.85 -11.22
CA PHE A 73 -4.32 -5.18 -11.26
C PHE A 73 -5.79 -5.18 -10.86
N THR A 74 -6.19 -4.32 -9.94
CA THR A 74 -7.60 -4.22 -9.55
C THR A 74 -8.36 -3.26 -10.47
N LEU A 75 -7.92 -2.00 -10.58
CA LEU A 75 -8.67 -1.00 -11.35
C LEU A 75 -8.59 -1.25 -12.85
N VAL A 76 -7.37 -1.34 -13.41
CA VAL A 76 -7.23 -1.42 -14.87
C VAL A 76 -7.52 -2.83 -15.37
N LYS A 77 -6.84 -3.86 -14.85
CA LYS A 77 -7.00 -5.23 -15.36
C LYS A 77 -8.23 -5.96 -14.84
N GLY A 78 -8.60 -5.74 -13.58
CA GLY A 78 -9.71 -6.43 -12.92
C GLY A 78 -11.06 -5.82 -13.24
N MET A 79 -11.19 -4.49 -13.06
CA MET A 79 -12.45 -3.76 -13.29
C MET A 79 -12.59 -3.24 -14.73
N GLY A 80 -11.53 -3.31 -15.55
CA GLY A 80 -11.56 -2.93 -16.97
C GLY A 80 -11.54 -1.41 -17.23
N TYR A 81 -11.20 -0.59 -16.24
CA TYR A 81 -11.05 0.84 -16.46
C TYR A 81 -9.78 1.16 -17.25
N SER A 82 -9.80 2.28 -18.00
CA SER A 82 -8.59 2.78 -18.62
C SER A 82 -7.59 3.28 -17.56
N TRP A 83 -6.30 3.29 -17.88
CA TRP A 83 -5.30 3.83 -16.96
C TRP A 83 -5.46 5.35 -16.74
N GLU A 84 -6.02 6.06 -17.70
CA GLU A 84 -6.38 7.48 -17.62
C GLU A 84 -7.48 7.72 -16.57
N THR A 85 -8.48 6.84 -16.55
CA THR A 85 -9.55 6.87 -15.52
C THR A 85 -8.96 6.55 -14.13
N ALA A 86 -8.06 5.58 -14.05
CA ALA A 86 -7.38 5.24 -12.81
C ALA A 86 -6.49 6.38 -12.29
N LEU A 87 -5.78 7.11 -13.19
CA LEU A 87 -5.04 8.33 -12.82
C LEU A 87 -5.96 9.45 -12.33
N ALA A 88 -7.12 9.62 -12.97
CA ALA A 88 -8.12 10.60 -12.53
C ALA A 88 -8.65 10.24 -11.12
N ALA A 89 -8.86 8.96 -10.82
CA ALA A 89 -9.24 8.49 -9.49
C ALA A 89 -8.18 8.82 -8.44
N VAL A 90 -6.90 8.58 -8.73
CA VAL A 90 -5.77 8.93 -7.84
C VAL A 90 -5.66 10.45 -7.66
N PHE A 91 -5.89 11.23 -8.70
CA PHE A 91 -5.89 12.69 -8.59
C PHE A 91 -7.00 13.19 -7.66
N VAL A 92 -8.22 12.66 -7.80
CA VAL A 92 -9.36 12.97 -6.92
C VAL A 92 -9.11 12.49 -5.50
N GLU A 93 -8.52 11.30 -5.32
CA GLU A 93 -8.03 10.81 -4.03
C GLU A 93 -7.13 11.84 -3.34
N GLY A 94 -6.11 12.34 -4.05
CA GLY A 94 -5.20 13.36 -3.53
C GLY A 94 -5.91 14.66 -3.11
N ILE A 95 -6.90 15.13 -3.89
CA ILE A 95 -7.71 16.30 -3.53
C ILE A 95 -8.52 16.04 -2.26
N ILE A 96 -9.22 14.90 -2.18
CA ILE A 96 -9.97 14.51 -0.98
C ILE A 96 -9.03 14.46 0.21
N PHE A 97 -7.83 13.92 0.03
CA PHE A 97 -6.83 13.79 1.05
C PHE A 97 -6.30 15.13 1.57
N ILE A 98 -6.09 16.12 0.68
CA ILE A 98 -5.77 17.50 1.06
C ILE A 98 -6.89 18.08 1.92
N ILE A 99 -8.15 17.94 1.51
CA ILE A 99 -9.32 18.42 2.24
C ILE A 99 -9.40 17.77 3.63
N LEU A 100 -9.33 16.44 3.71
CA LEU A 100 -9.39 15.70 4.98
C LEU A 100 -8.27 16.11 5.95
N THR A 101 -7.06 16.36 5.42
CA THR A 101 -5.90 16.79 6.21
C THR A 101 -6.07 18.23 6.70
N ALA A 102 -6.57 19.13 5.87
CA ALA A 102 -6.83 20.52 6.22
C ALA A 102 -7.84 20.65 7.38
N PHE A 103 -8.90 19.84 7.35
CA PHE A 103 -9.95 19.83 8.38
C PHE A 103 -9.68 18.92 9.58
N ASN A 104 -8.52 18.26 9.67
CA ASN A 104 -8.14 17.30 10.74
C ASN A 104 -9.13 16.12 10.89
N ILE A 105 -9.89 15.77 9.87
CA ILE A 105 -10.88 14.67 9.88
C ILE A 105 -10.16 13.31 9.85
N ARG A 106 -8.92 13.29 9.35
CA ARG A 106 -8.13 12.09 9.12
C ARG A 106 -7.90 11.26 10.39
N GLU A 107 -7.60 11.91 11.53
CA GLU A 107 -7.42 11.19 12.80
C GLU A 107 -8.69 10.47 13.23
N GLN A 108 -9.85 11.02 12.92
CA GLN A 108 -11.15 10.40 13.23
C GLN A 108 -11.38 9.17 12.35
N ILE A 109 -11.06 9.24 11.06
CA ILE A 109 -11.17 8.10 10.12
C ILE A 109 -10.27 6.95 10.57
N VAL A 110 -9.01 7.24 10.93
CA VAL A 110 -8.09 6.20 11.42
C VAL A 110 -8.64 5.49 12.66
N LYS A 111 -9.29 6.22 13.57
CA LYS A 111 -9.87 5.66 14.78
C LYS A 111 -11.11 4.78 14.53
N CYS A 112 -11.77 4.93 13.38
CA CYS A 112 -13.00 4.17 13.06
C CYS A 112 -12.72 2.69 12.76
N ILE A 113 -11.53 2.32 12.29
CA ILE A 113 -11.19 0.92 12.02
C ILE A 113 -10.46 0.33 13.24
N PRO A 114 -10.87 -0.86 13.68
CA PRO A 114 -10.21 -1.60 14.74
C PRO A 114 -8.73 -1.83 14.44
N LEU A 115 -7.90 -1.76 15.48
CA LEU A 115 -6.45 -1.84 15.34
C LEU A 115 -5.99 -3.16 14.70
N ASN A 116 -6.59 -4.28 15.10
CA ASN A 116 -6.28 -5.60 14.55
C ASN A 116 -6.60 -5.67 13.05
N LEU A 117 -7.71 -5.08 12.63
CA LEU A 117 -8.08 -5.06 11.22
C LEU A 117 -7.12 -4.20 10.39
N ARG A 118 -6.58 -3.11 10.96
CA ARG A 118 -5.52 -2.30 10.30
C ARG A 118 -4.24 -3.10 10.07
N TYR A 119 -3.81 -3.87 11.08
CA TYR A 119 -2.65 -4.76 10.93
C TYR A 119 -2.91 -5.85 9.89
N ALA A 120 -4.11 -6.42 9.87
CA ALA A 120 -4.51 -7.41 8.88
C ALA A 120 -4.53 -6.85 7.45
N ILE A 121 -5.02 -5.62 7.27
CA ILE A 121 -5.00 -4.91 5.97
C ILE A 121 -3.55 -4.74 5.50
N SER A 122 -2.66 -4.22 6.35
CA SER A 122 -1.25 -4.05 6.00
C SER A 122 -0.60 -5.37 5.59
N SER A 123 -0.79 -6.41 6.38
CA SER A 123 -0.22 -7.74 6.10
C SER A 123 -0.82 -8.38 4.85
N GLY A 124 -2.13 -8.22 4.63
CA GLY A 124 -2.82 -8.70 3.43
C GLY A 124 -2.31 -8.04 2.16
N ILE A 125 -2.07 -6.73 2.19
CA ILE A 125 -1.42 -6.00 1.08
C ILE A 125 -0.03 -6.55 0.82
N GLY A 126 0.76 -6.81 1.87
CA GLY A 126 2.09 -7.39 1.74
C GLY A 126 2.06 -8.77 1.05
N MET A 127 1.18 -9.67 1.48
CA MET A 127 0.98 -10.97 0.85
C MET A 127 0.51 -10.85 -0.60
N PHE A 128 -0.36 -9.89 -0.89
CA PHE A 128 -0.85 -9.62 -2.24
C PHE A 128 0.28 -9.16 -3.18
N ILE A 129 1.16 -8.26 -2.72
CA ILE A 129 2.33 -7.82 -3.49
C ILE A 129 3.28 -8.98 -3.78
N ALA A 130 3.56 -9.82 -2.77
CA ALA A 130 4.38 -11.02 -2.94
C ALA A 130 3.76 -11.98 -3.96
N PHE A 131 2.46 -12.22 -3.88
CA PHE A 131 1.72 -13.07 -4.82
C PHE A 131 1.80 -12.54 -6.26
N ILE A 132 1.67 -11.22 -6.46
CA ILE A 132 1.87 -10.59 -7.78
C ILE A 132 3.26 -10.85 -8.31
N GLY A 133 4.30 -10.69 -7.48
CA GLY A 133 5.68 -10.99 -7.87
C GLY A 133 5.84 -12.44 -8.34
N LEU A 134 5.34 -13.40 -7.58
CA LEU A 134 5.40 -14.84 -7.89
C LEU A 134 4.61 -15.17 -9.17
N LYS A 135 3.44 -14.55 -9.37
CA LYS A 135 2.62 -14.75 -10.58
C LYS A 135 3.30 -14.18 -11.82
N ASN A 136 3.83 -12.96 -11.75
CA ASN A 136 4.51 -12.31 -12.88
C ASN A 136 5.78 -13.06 -13.31
N ALA A 137 6.43 -13.73 -12.40
CA ALA A 137 7.58 -14.58 -12.67
C ALA A 137 7.22 -15.97 -13.23
N GLY A 138 5.92 -16.32 -13.25
CA GLY A 138 5.46 -17.66 -13.66
C GLY A 138 5.74 -18.76 -12.64
N ILE A 139 6.08 -18.42 -11.39
CA ILE A 139 6.23 -19.38 -10.28
C ILE A 139 4.86 -19.89 -9.84
N ILE A 140 3.87 -19.00 -9.76
CA ILE A 140 2.48 -19.33 -9.53
C ILE A 140 1.70 -19.06 -10.82
N VAL A 141 0.95 -20.05 -11.27
CA VAL A 141 0.15 -19.97 -12.50
C VAL A 141 -1.30 -20.39 -12.23
N SER A 142 -2.23 -19.96 -13.11
CA SER A 142 -3.63 -20.37 -13.02
C SER A 142 -3.80 -21.85 -13.31
N ASN A 143 -4.76 -22.49 -12.62
CA ASN A 143 -5.14 -23.88 -12.83
C ASN A 143 -6.66 -24.00 -12.69
N GLU A 144 -7.32 -24.69 -13.62
CA GLU A 144 -8.80 -24.80 -13.63
C GLU A 144 -9.34 -25.60 -12.44
N ALA A 145 -8.59 -26.57 -11.92
CA ALA A 145 -9.03 -27.42 -10.82
C ALA A 145 -8.74 -26.83 -9.43
N THR A 146 -7.60 -26.14 -9.27
CA THR A 146 -7.12 -25.65 -7.97
C THR A 146 -7.00 -24.12 -7.90
N PHE A 147 -7.44 -23.41 -8.95
CA PHE A 147 -7.31 -21.98 -9.18
C PHE A 147 -5.86 -21.53 -9.38
N VAL A 148 -4.92 -22.02 -8.57
CA VAL A 148 -3.49 -21.73 -8.67
C VAL A 148 -2.68 -23.01 -8.46
N THR A 149 -1.54 -23.09 -9.16
CA THR A 149 -0.58 -24.20 -9.02
C THR A 149 0.84 -23.68 -9.24
N LEU A 150 1.83 -24.52 -8.90
CA LEU A 150 3.23 -24.24 -9.21
C LEU A 150 3.44 -24.31 -10.73
N GLY A 151 4.02 -23.24 -11.30
CA GLY A 151 4.36 -23.18 -12.71
C GLY A 151 5.60 -24.03 -13.07
N GLN A 152 5.89 -24.10 -14.36
CA GLN A 152 7.12 -24.72 -14.85
C GLN A 152 8.32 -23.82 -14.54
N PHE A 153 9.47 -24.44 -14.21
CA PHE A 153 10.72 -23.73 -13.97
C PHE A 153 11.37 -23.28 -15.29
N THR A 154 10.76 -22.27 -15.90
CA THR A 154 11.33 -21.58 -17.05
C THR A 154 12.57 -20.77 -16.62
N PRO A 155 13.45 -20.34 -17.54
CA PRO A 155 14.58 -19.45 -17.20
C PRO A 155 14.13 -18.20 -16.44
N THR A 156 12.95 -17.64 -16.75
CA THR A 156 12.34 -16.51 -16.06
C THR A 156 11.98 -16.86 -14.60
N ALA A 157 11.34 -17.99 -14.37
CA ALA A 157 10.98 -18.47 -13.03
C ALA A 157 12.22 -18.79 -12.19
N ILE A 158 13.25 -19.43 -12.80
CA ILE A 158 14.52 -19.72 -12.13
C ILE A 158 15.22 -18.41 -11.73
N LEU A 159 15.30 -17.43 -12.62
CA LEU A 159 15.90 -16.13 -12.33
C LEU A 159 15.16 -15.44 -11.17
N ALA A 160 13.84 -15.50 -11.13
CA ALA A 160 13.04 -14.95 -10.04
C ALA A 160 13.31 -15.66 -8.70
N CYS A 161 13.44 -16.99 -8.69
CA CYS A 161 13.82 -17.75 -7.49
C CYS A 161 15.22 -17.34 -7.00
N ILE A 162 16.19 -17.19 -7.90
CA ILE A 162 17.51 -16.64 -7.56
C ILE A 162 17.37 -15.25 -6.96
N GLY A 163 16.52 -14.39 -7.53
CA GLY A 163 16.26 -13.05 -7.03
C GLY A 163 15.70 -13.01 -5.62
N ILE A 164 14.78 -13.89 -5.29
CA ILE A 164 14.23 -14.02 -3.93
C ILE A 164 15.33 -14.41 -2.96
N VAL A 165 16.13 -15.43 -3.29
CA VAL A 165 17.21 -15.90 -2.42
C VAL A 165 18.30 -14.85 -2.25
N VAL A 166 18.77 -14.22 -3.34
CA VAL A 166 19.80 -13.19 -3.30
C VAL A 166 19.33 -11.99 -2.47
N SER A 167 18.10 -11.50 -2.69
CA SER A 167 17.53 -10.40 -1.91
C SER A 167 17.43 -10.77 -0.43
N GLY A 168 16.94 -11.97 -0.12
CA GLY A 168 16.85 -12.48 1.26
C GLY A 168 18.21 -12.59 1.95
N VAL A 169 19.23 -13.12 1.27
CA VAL A 169 20.59 -13.21 1.80
C VAL A 169 21.19 -11.82 2.05
N LEU A 170 21.07 -10.90 1.10
CA LEU A 170 21.58 -9.52 1.27
C LEU A 170 20.92 -8.81 2.45
N ILE A 171 19.61 -9.02 2.66
CA ILE A 171 18.89 -8.47 3.81
C ILE A 171 19.38 -9.13 5.12
N ALA A 172 19.52 -10.45 5.14
CA ALA A 172 20.02 -11.17 6.31
C ALA A 172 21.45 -10.75 6.70
N LEU A 173 22.27 -10.41 5.71
CA LEU A 173 23.61 -9.83 5.89
C LEU A 173 23.57 -8.32 6.23
N LYS A 174 22.39 -7.73 6.37
CA LYS A 174 22.19 -6.29 6.67
C LYS A 174 22.85 -5.35 5.66
N VAL A 175 22.92 -5.77 4.39
CA VAL A 175 23.46 -4.93 3.30
C VAL A 175 22.50 -3.76 3.04
N ARG A 176 23.03 -2.53 3.10
CA ARG A 176 22.25 -1.33 2.76
C ARG A 176 21.89 -1.33 1.29
N GLY A 177 20.63 -1.08 0.96
CA GLY A 177 20.16 -1.16 -0.43
C GLY A 177 20.04 -2.59 -0.97
N ALA A 178 19.86 -3.61 -0.10
CA ALA A 178 19.79 -5.02 -0.46
C ALA A 178 18.84 -5.31 -1.62
N LEU A 179 17.64 -4.67 -1.64
CA LEU A 179 16.67 -4.85 -2.72
C LEU A 179 17.19 -4.34 -4.06
N PHE A 180 17.83 -3.17 -4.07
CA PHE A 180 18.42 -2.60 -5.27
C PHE A 180 19.56 -3.47 -5.80
N TYR A 181 20.51 -3.89 -4.94
CA TYR A 181 21.58 -4.80 -5.33
C TYR A 181 21.04 -6.15 -5.77
N GLY A 182 19.99 -6.69 -5.11
CA GLY A 182 19.32 -7.91 -5.52
C GLY A 182 18.81 -7.84 -6.95
N ILE A 183 18.14 -6.74 -7.31
CA ILE A 183 17.67 -6.49 -8.69
C ILE A 183 18.85 -6.40 -9.66
N LEU A 184 19.90 -5.66 -9.32
CA LEU A 184 21.09 -5.52 -10.20
C LEU A 184 21.76 -6.87 -10.45
N ILE A 185 22.01 -7.65 -9.39
CA ILE A 185 22.62 -8.99 -9.51
C ILE A 185 21.78 -9.90 -10.39
N CYS A 186 20.45 -9.92 -10.17
CA CYS A 186 19.53 -10.71 -10.98
C CYS A 186 19.48 -10.25 -12.43
N THR A 187 19.50 -8.95 -12.67
CA THR A 187 19.55 -8.41 -14.02
C THR A 187 20.81 -8.86 -14.76
N LEU A 188 21.97 -8.84 -14.08
CA LEU A 188 23.23 -9.32 -14.62
C LEU A 188 23.22 -10.84 -14.87
N ILE A 189 22.69 -11.64 -13.95
CA ILE A 189 22.54 -13.10 -14.13
C ILE A 189 21.55 -13.39 -15.27
N GLY A 190 20.54 -12.57 -15.44
CA GLY A 190 19.56 -12.69 -16.52
C GLY A 190 20.13 -12.53 -17.93
N ILE A 191 21.28 -11.86 -18.10
CA ILE A 191 21.92 -11.69 -19.40
C ILE A 191 22.34 -13.05 -19.99
N PRO A 192 23.20 -13.86 -19.34
CA PRO A 192 23.58 -15.17 -19.88
C PRO A 192 22.41 -16.16 -19.94
N MET A 193 21.34 -15.96 -19.15
CA MET A 193 20.13 -16.78 -19.21
C MET A 193 19.19 -16.39 -20.36
N GLY A 194 19.47 -15.32 -21.11
CA GLY A 194 18.64 -14.81 -22.20
C GLY A 194 17.33 -14.16 -21.73
N VAL A 195 17.16 -13.92 -20.43
CA VAL A 195 16.00 -13.24 -19.84
C VAL A 195 16.14 -11.72 -19.89
N THR A 196 17.35 -11.21 -19.65
CA THR A 196 17.69 -9.80 -19.80
C THR A 196 18.26 -9.57 -21.19
N GLN A 197 17.52 -8.83 -22.03
CA GLN A 197 17.96 -8.53 -23.39
C GLN A 197 18.67 -7.16 -23.41
N LEU A 198 19.96 -7.16 -23.75
CA LEU A 198 20.69 -5.93 -23.99
C LEU A 198 20.38 -5.44 -25.40
N PRO A 199 19.85 -4.22 -25.58
CA PRO A 199 19.68 -3.62 -26.90
C PRO A 199 21.04 -3.39 -27.58
N ASP A 200 21.08 -3.57 -28.89
CA ASP A 200 22.27 -3.19 -29.68
C ASP A 200 22.55 -1.72 -29.49
N GLY A 201 23.81 -1.38 -29.18
CA GLY A 201 24.21 0.01 -28.93
C GLY A 201 23.74 0.56 -27.58
N PHE A 202 23.57 -0.28 -26.56
CA PHE A 202 23.14 0.13 -25.22
C PHE A 202 24.02 1.27 -24.66
N ILE A 203 23.39 2.40 -24.34
CA ILE A 203 24.02 3.54 -23.68
C ILE A 203 23.40 3.66 -22.28
N PRO A 204 24.21 3.52 -21.19
CA PRO A 204 23.70 3.52 -19.83
C PRO A 204 23.16 4.87 -19.35
N VAL A 205 23.56 5.97 -20.00
CA VAL A 205 23.15 7.33 -19.66
C VAL A 205 22.39 7.94 -20.83
N SER A 206 21.23 8.50 -20.60
CA SER A 206 20.43 9.18 -21.61
C SER A 206 19.77 10.42 -21.04
N MET A 207 19.35 11.34 -21.91
CA MET A 207 18.48 12.44 -21.48
C MET A 207 17.14 11.89 -20.99
N PRO A 208 16.54 12.53 -19.97
CA PRO A 208 15.21 12.16 -19.48
C PRO A 208 14.18 12.13 -20.62
N LYS A 209 13.32 11.12 -20.62
CA LYS A 209 12.27 11.00 -21.63
C LYS A 209 11.09 11.92 -21.31
N SER A 210 10.39 12.35 -22.39
CA SER A 210 9.21 13.21 -22.25
C SER A 210 8.12 12.57 -21.39
N LEU A 211 7.40 13.40 -20.63
CA LEU A 211 6.22 13.06 -19.88
C LEU A 211 4.93 13.12 -20.73
N ASP A 212 4.99 13.62 -21.97
CA ASP A 212 3.80 13.84 -22.82
C ASP A 212 2.84 12.66 -22.88
N PRO A 213 3.31 11.37 -22.90
CA PRO A 213 2.41 10.25 -22.93
C PRO A 213 1.54 10.09 -21.67
N THR A 214 1.98 10.61 -20.52
CA THR A 214 1.33 10.37 -19.22
C THR A 214 0.90 11.66 -18.50
N PHE A 215 1.48 12.81 -18.85
CA PHE A 215 1.25 14.07 -18.16
C PHE A 215 -0.18 14.58 -18.34
N LEU A 216 -0.90 14.78 -17.23
CA LEU A 216 -2.29 15.26 -17.17
C LEU A 216 -3.26 14.45 -18.05
N LYS A 217 -2.95 13.18 -18.31
CA LYS A 217 -3.84 12.28 -19.06
C LYS A 217 -4.92 11.72 -18.14
N PHE A 218 -5.92 12.56 -17.84
CA PHE A 218 -7.04 12.19 -16.99
C PHE A 218 -8.30 11.95 -17.82
N ASP A 219 -9.01 10.86 -17.52
CA ASP A 219 -10.36 10.62 -17.98
C ASP A 219 -11.31 10.63 -16.78
N PHE A 220 -12.15 11.67 -16.69
CA PHE A 220 -13.12 11.86 -15.61
C PHE A 220 -14.51 11.26 -15.92
N SER A 221 -14.70 10.64 -17.09
CA SER A 221 -16.01 10.21 -17.59
C SER A 221 -16.69 9.19 -16.67
N SER A 222 -15.91 8.30 -16.06
CA SER A 222 -16.43 7.22 -15.22
C SER A 222 -16.36 7.48 -13.71
N LEU A 223 -15.92 8.66 -13.27
CA LEU A 223 -15.71 8.95 -11.83
C LEU A 223 -17.01 9.04 -11.01
N LEU A 224 -18.13 9.35 -11.66
CA LEU A 224 -19.44 9.47 -10.98
C LEU A 224 -20.13 8.13 -10.74
N ASN A 225 -19.55 7.02 -11.20
CA ASN A 225 -20.08 5.70 -10.95
C ASN A 225 -19.86 5.31 -9.47
N MET A 226 -20.82 4.58 -8.90
CA MET A 226 -20.75 4.15 -7.50
C MET A 226 -19.51 3.27 -7.23
N ASP A 227 -19.16 2.38 -8.17
CA ASP A 227 -17.97 1.52 -8.07
C ASP A 227 -16.68 2.34 -7.99
N MET A 228 -16.60 3.42 -8.78
CA MET A 228 -15.45 4.32 -8.76
C MET A 228 -15.41 5.16 -7.47
N ALA A 229 -16.55 5.61 -6.96
CA ALA A 229 -16.60 6.30 -5.68
C ALA A 229 -16.11 5.43 -4.52
N LEU A 230 -16.50 4.15 -4.51
CA LEU A 230 -16.01 3.16 -3.53
C LEU A 230 -14.52 2.87 -3.71
N THR A 231 -14.06 2.84 -4.94
CA THR A 231 -12.65 2.68 -5.29
C THR A 231 -11.80 3.85 -4.79
N ILE A 232 -12.23 5.09 -5.03
CA ILE A 232 -11.56 6.30 -4.53
C ILE A 232 -11.54 6.29 -3.00
N PHE A 233 -12.63 5.89 -2.37
CA PHE A 233 -12.68 5.71 -0.92
C PHE A 233 -11.66 4.68 -0.44
N ALA A 234 -11.53 3.54 -1.13
CA ALA A 234 -10.53 2.51 -0.80
C ALA A 234 -9.09 3.03 -0.98
N LEU A 235 -8.82 3.81 -2.05
CA LEU A 235 -7.52 4.45 -2.27
C LEU A 235 -7.16 5.39 -1.13
N VAL A 236 -8.05 6.35 -0.80
CA VAL A 236 -7.87 7.27 0.34
C VAL A 236 -7.57 6.51 1.63
N PHE A 237 -8.27 5.41 1.83
CA PHE A 237 -8.12 4.58 3.02
C PHE A 237 -6.75 3.90 3.08
N MET A 238 -6.34 3.25 1.98
CA MET A 238 -5.03 2.59 1.88
C MET A 238 -3.88 3.59 2.08
N ASP A 239 -3.98 4.77 1.48
CA ASP A 239 -2.98 5.82 1.58
C ASP A 239 -2.86 6.34 3.03
N ILE A 240 -3.98 6.62 3.69
CA ILE A 240 -4.00 7.05 5.10
C ILE A 240 -3.24 6.07 5.99
N PHE A 241 -3.54 4.76 5.87
CA PHE A 241 -2.92 3.75 6.74
C PHE A 241 -1.45 3.53 6.42
N ASN A 242 -1.09 3.53 5.14
CA ASN A 242 0.28 3.37 4.73
C ASN A 242 1.16 4.51 5.28
N THR A 243 0.75 5.75 5.06
CA THR A 243 1.51 6.93 5.49
C THR A 243 1.56 7.08 7.01
N VAL A 244 0.43 6.94 7.72
CA VAL A 244 0.41 7.05 9.19
C VAL A 244 1.22 5.91 9.82
N GLY A 245 1.06 4.68 9.31
CA GLY A 245 1.82 3.53 9.79
C GLY A 245 3.33 3.73 9.63
N THR A 246 3.75 4.21 8.47
CA THR A 246 5.16 4.49 8.16
C THR A 246 5.74 5.61 9.03
N LEU A 247 5.04 6.74 9.14
CA LEU A 247 5.51 7.88 9.93
C LEU A 247 5.65 7.51 11.42
N ILE A 248 4.65 6.85 11.99
CA ILE A 248 4.68 6.42 13.39
C ILE A 248 5.73 5.31 13.58
N GLY A 249 5.76 4.30 12.71
CA GLY A 249 6.67 3.17 12.85
C GLY A 249 8.14 3.55 12.76
N ALA A 250 8.50 4.48 11.88
CA ALA A 250 9.87 4.97 11.75
C ALA A 250 10.23 5.96 12.86
N ALA A 251 9.31 6.85 13.28
CA ALA A 251 9.53 7.80 14.33
C ALA A 251 9.63 7.15 15.73
N ALA A 252 8.91 6.05 15.96
CA ALA A 252 8.91 5.33 17.25
C ALA A 252 10.30 4.80 17.68
N LYS A 253 11.20 4.63 16.70
CA LYS A 253 12.59 4.19 16.96
C LYS A 253 13.57 5.35 17.21
N THR A 254 13.08 6.58 17.32
CA THR A 254 13.92 7.78 17.38
C THR A 254 13.30 8.86 18.27
N GLU A 255 14.06 9.91 18.57
CA GLU A 255 13.61 11.08 19.35
C GLU A 255 12.70 12.04 18.56
N MET A 256 12.09 11.58 17.44
CA MET A 256 11.19 12.40 16.64
C MET A 256 9.74 12.41 17.17
N MET A 257 9.47 11.67 18.25
CA MET A 257 8.18 11.72 18.95
C MET A 257 8.22 12.77 20.07
N ASP A 258 7.08 13.40 20.31
CA ASP A 258 6.88 14.26 21.49
C ASP A 258 6.62 13.40 22.75
N GLU A 259 6.57 14.06 23.92
CA GLU A 259 6.30 13.41 25.22
C GLU A 259 4.93 12.70 25.26
N LYS A 260 4.02 13.02 24.33
CA LYS A 260 2.68 12.42 24.20
C LYS A 260 2.66 11.28 23.20
N GLY A 261 3.81 10.91 22.61
CA GLY A 261 3.90 9.84 21.62
C GLY A 261 3.45 10.24 20.21
N ASN A 262 3.34 11.55 19.90
CA ASN A 262 3.01 12.00 18.54
C ASN A 262 4.29 12.36 17.78
N VAL A 263 4.31 12.09 16.49
CA VAL A 263 5.40 12.50 15.59
C VAL A 263 5.37 14.01 15.42
N ARG A 264 6.52 14.67 15.63
CA ARG A 264 6.63 16.12 15.40
C ARG A 264 6.26 16.46 13.95
N HIS A 265 5.51 17.53 13.77
CA HIS A 265 5.07 18.02 12.46
C HIS A 265 4.31 16.97 11.60
N ILE A 266 3.64 15.99 12.23
CA ILE A 266 2.91 14.94 11.52
C ILE A 266 1.87 15.52 10.56
N LYS A 267 1.17 16.60 10.94
CA LYS A 267 0.17 17.27 10.11
C LYS A 267 0.78 17.82 8.81
N GLN A 268 1.96 18.43 8.90
CA GLN A 268 2.69 18.95 7.76
C GLN A 268 3.22 17.81 6.86
N ALA A 269 3.68 16.71 7.46
CA ALA A 269 4.10 15.53 6.72
C ALA A 269 2.94 14.92 5.94
N MET A 270 1.77 14.84 6.57
CA MET A 270 0.55 14.34 5.95
C MET A 270 0.01 15.26 4.84
N MET A 271 0.20 16.58 4.99
CA MET A 271 -0.14 17.53 3.92
C MET A 271 0.82 17.40 2.73
N ALA A 272 2.12 17.19 3.00
CA ALA A 272 3.09 16.93 1.95
C ALA A 272 2.75 15.66 1.16
N ASP A 273 2.32 14.62 1.84
CA ASP A 273 1.88 13.34 1.28
C ASP A 273 0.63 13.50 0.39
N ALA A 274 -0.37 14.24 0.85
CA ALA A 274 -1.58 14.53 0.09
C ALA A 274 -1.29 15.34 -1.20
N LEU A 275 -0.42 16.34 -1.11
CA LEU A 275 0.05 17.10 -2.27
C LEU A 275 0.86 16.23 -3.23
N ALA A 276 1.69 15.33 -2.68
CA ALA A 276 2.51 14.40 -3.45
C ALA A 276 1.65 13.44 -4.30
N THR A 277 0.55 12.92 -3.76
CA THR A 277 -0.40 12.08 -4.49
C THR A 277 -0.99 12.80 -5.68
N SER A 278 -1.49 14.05 -5.50
CA SER A 278 -2.02 14.85 -6.60
C SER A 278 -0.97 15.18 -7.66
N VAL A 279 0.25 15.53 -7.24
CA VAL A 279 1.37 15.79 -8.15
C VAL A 279 1.79 14.52 -8.89
N GLY A 280 1.87 13.39 -8.21
CA GLY A 280 2.20 12.10 -8.80
C GLY A 280 1.22 11.70 -9.90
N ALA A 281 -0.08 11.79 -9.63
CA ALA A 281 -1.12 11.54 -10.62
C ALA A 281 -1.02 12.48 -11.82
N ALA A 282 -0.75 13.78 -11.60
CA ALA A 282 -0.56 14.76 -12.67
C ALA A 282 0.64 14.44 -13.56
N LEU A 283 1.74 13.94 -12.99
CA LEU A 283 2.92 13.51 -13.74
C LEU A 283 2.71 12.17 -14.48
N GLY A 284 1.70 11.37 -14.08
CA GLY A 284 1.40 10.09 -14.69
C GLY A 284 1.96 8.89 -13.93
N THR A 285 1.95 8.96 -12.59
CA THR A 285 2.20 7.82 -11.71
C THR A 285 1.06 7.67 -10.71
N SER A 286 1.03 6.55 -10.00
CA SER A 286 0.00 6.29 -8.98
C SER A 286 0.24 7.08 -7.69
N THR A 287 -0.58 6.82 -6.67
CA THR A 287 -0.50 7.44 -5.34
C THR A 287 0.92 7.42 -4.77
N VAL A 288 1.41 8.60 -4.40
CA VAL A 288 2.73 8.79 -3.79
C VAL A 288 2.58 8.85 -2.29
N THR A 289 3.32 8.01 -1.57
CA THR A 289 3.25 7.89 -0.11
C THR A 289 4.62 7.97 0.55
N THR A 290 4.63 8.14 1.86
CA THR A 290 5.86 8.09 2.65
C THR A 290 6.36 6.65 2.77
N PHE A 291 7.65 6.43 2.45
CA PHE A 291 8.27 5.11 2.39
C PHE A 291 8.88 4.70 3.73
N VAL A 292 8.62 3.43 4.13
CA VAL A 292 9.17 2.84 5.36
C VAL A 292 10.68 2.69 5.32
N GLU A 293 11.27 2.58 4.14
CA GLU A 293 12.72 2.52 3.88
C GLU A 293 13.45 3.77 4.37
N SER A 294 12.75 4.89 4.58
CA SER A 294 13.29 6.09 5.23
C SER A 294 13.87 5.77 6.62
N ALA A 295 13.36 4.73 7.28
CA ALA A 295 13.89 4.26 8.56
C ALA A 295 15.37 3.88 8.48
N SER A 296 15.88 3.47 7.30
CA SER A 296 17.31 3.14 7.12
C SER A 296 18.20 4.39 7.21
N GLY A 297 17.80 5.49 6.56
CA GLY A 297 18.52 6.77 6.70
C GLY A 297 18.38 7.38 8.10
N ILE A 298 17.22 7.22 8.71
CA ILE A 298 16.99 7.64 10.10
C ILE A 298 17.91 6.86 11.05
N ALA A 299 18.10 5.57 10.84
CA ALA A 299 19.03 4.75 11.61
C ALA A 299 20.50 5.18 11.45
N GLU A 300 20.87 5.75 10.29
CA GLU A 300 22.20 6.34 10.03
C GLU A 300 22.39 7.72 10.70
N GLY A 301 21.38 8.24 11.37
CA GLY A 301 21.45 9.53 12.05
C GLY A 301 20.78 10.69 11.30
N GLY A 302 20.02 10.42 10.23
CA GLY A 302 19.17 11.42 9.59
C GLY A 302 18.08 11.92 10.54
N ARG A 303 17.96 13.23 10.69
CA ARG A 303 16.99 13.85 11.64
C ARG A 303 16.27 15.05 11.03
N THR A 304 16.73 15.56 9.90
CA THR A 304 16.24 16.80 9.32
C THR A 304 15.85 16.63 7.86
N GLY A 305 15.17 17.63 7.30
CA GLY A 305 14.84 17.67 5.89
C GLY A 305 16.04 17.63 4.94
N LEU A 306 17.29 17.84 5.43
CA LEU A 306 18.48 17.73 4.60
C LEU A 306 18.72 16.31 4.10
N THR A 307 18.38 15.30 4.91
CA THR A 307 18.35 13.89 4.48
C THR A 307 17.42 13.71 3.27
N SER A 308 16.19 14.23 3.38
CA SER A 308 15.20 14.17 2.29
C SER A 308 15.65 14.93 1.06
N PHE A 309 16.26 16.10 1.20
CA PHE A 309 16.85 16.85 0.07
C PHE A 309 17.92 16.04 -0.68
N THR A 310 18.78 15.36 0.07
CA THR A 310 19.83 14.52 -0.54
C THR A 310 19.18 13.36 -1.32
N THR A 311 18.19 12.72 -0.75
CA THR A 311 17.42 11.64 -1.42
C THR A 311 16.75 12.16 -2.68
N ALA A 312 16.10 13.31 -2.63
CA ALA A 312 15.45 13.95 -3.79
C ALA A 312 16.45 14.29 -4.91
N ALA A 313 17.61 14.82 -4.56
CA ALA A 313 18.67 15.11 -5.53
C ALA A 313 19.13 13.83 -6.26
N LEU A 314 19.22 12.71 -5.56
CA LEU A 314 19.58 11.42 -6.16
C LEU A 314 18.45 10.87 -7.06
N PHE A 315 17.17 11.10 -6.75
CA PHE A 315 16.08 10.78 -7.67
C PHE A 315 16.13 11.61 -8.95
N ILE A 316 16.49 12.89 -8.86
CA ILE A 316 16.72 13.74 -10.04
C ILE A 316 17.91 13.22 -10.86
N LEU A 317 19.01 12.85 -10.20
CA LEU A 317 20.17 12.28 -10.87
C LEU A 317 19.83 10.96 -11.58
N ALA A 318 18.97 10.13 -10.96
CA ALA A 318 18.56 8.86 -11.53
C ALA A 318 17.80 8.99 -12.86
N LEU A 319 17.22 10.16 -13.18
CA LEU A 319 16.56 10.42 -14.47
C LEU A 319 17.50 10.17 -15.67
N PHE A 320 18.78 10.45 -15.50
CA PHE A 320 19.78 10.26 -16.57
C PHE A 320 20.16 8.78 -16.73
N PHE A 321 19.87 7.93 -15.77
CA PHE A 321 20.15 6.50 -15.76
C PHE A 321 18.93 5.64 -16.14
N ALA A 322 17.91 6.25 -16.75
CA ALA A 322 16.69 5.55 -17.18
C ALA A 322 16.97 4.25 -17.97
N PRO A 323 17.93 4.18 -18.93
CA PRO A 323 18.17 2.94 -19.65
C PRO A 323 18.60 1.76 -18.76
N LEU A 324 19.34 2.04 -17.68
CA LEU A 324 19.77 1.00 -16.73
C LEU A 324 18.58 0.42 -15.95
N PHE A 325 17.67 1.27 -15.49
CA PHE A 325 16.50 0.83 -14.75
C PHE A 325 15.47 0.13 -15.63
N LEU A 326 15.31 0.58 -16.86
CA LEU A 326 14.37 -0.01 -17.84
C LEU A 326 14.88 -1.32 -18.46
N LEU A 327 16.18 -1.62 -18.31
CA LEU A 327 16.76 -2.91 -18.68
C LEU A 327 16.34 -4.04 -17.74
N VAL A 328 15.90 -3.71 -16.52
CA VAL A 328 15.57 -4.67 -15.49
C VAL A 328 14.37 -5.52 -15.93
N PRO A 329 14.51 -6.85 -16.09
CA PRO A 329 13.39 -7.69 -16.44
C PRO A 329 12.43 -7.87 -15.23
N SER A 330 11.15 -8.11 -15.48
CA SER A 330 10.15 -8.29 -14.42
C SER A 330 10.50 -9.44 -13.46
N ALA A 331 11.20 -10.48 -13.94
CA ALA A 331 11.70 -11.56 -13.10
C ALA A 331 12.70 -11.08 -12.04
N ALA A 332 13.56 -10.11 -12.37
CA ALA A 332 14.53 -9.57 -11.41
C ALA A 332 13.87 -8.73 -10.31
N THR A 333 12.70 -8.13 -10.59
CA THR A 333 11.95 -7.35 -9.59
C THR A 333 11.17 -8.23 -8.62
N THR A 334 10.95 -9.51 -8.94
CA THR A 334 10.17 -10.45 -8.10
C THR A 334 10.76 -10.58 -6.69
N GLY A 335 12.08 -10.68 -6.58
CA GLY A 335 12.76 -10.73 -5.28
C GLY A 335 12.43 -9.54 -4.39
N ALA A 336 12.44 -8.34 -4.96
CA ALA A 336 12.06 -7.12 -4.24
C ALA A 336 10.58 -7.12 -3.82
N LEU A 337 9.66 -7.51 -4.71
CA LEU A 337 8.23 -7.57 -4.41
C LEU A 337 7.93 -8.57 -3.28
N VAL A 338 8.55 -9.74 -3.31
CA VAL A 338 8.39 -10.75 -2.26
C VAL A 338 8.94 -10.22 -0.92
N MET A 339 10.11 -9.59 -0.91
CA MET A 339 10.70 -9.06 0.31
C MET A 339 9.94 -7.86 0.88
N VAL A 340 9.36 -7.00 0.04
CA VAL A 340 8.42 -5.94 0.48
C VAL A 340 7.22 -6.58 1.16
N GLY A 341 6.67 -7.65 0.59
CA GLY A 341 5.62 -8.44 1.22
C GLY A 341 6.03 -8.94 2.60
N VAL A 342 7.23 -9.53 2.72
CA VAL A 342 7.78 -10.00 4.00
C VAL A 342 7.90 -8.88 5.03
N PHE A 343 8.35 -7.68 4.64
CA PHE A 343 8.45 -6.54 5.56
C PHE A 343 7.08 -6.08 6.08
N MET A 344 6.03 -6.19 5.27
CA MET A 344 4.67 -5.83 5.70
C MET A 344 4.04 -6.87 6.64
N LEU A 345 4.59 -8.09 6.72
CA LEU A 345 4.17 -9.12 7.67
C LEU A 345 4.61 -8.83 9.12
N ASP A 346 5.43 -7.81 9.37
CA ASP A 346 5.80 -7.38 10.73
C ASP A 346 4.59 -6.91 11.56
N ALA A 347 3.47 -6.64 10.91
CA ALA A 347 2.21 -6.31 11.54
C ALA A 347 1.46 -7.55 12.08
N VAL A 348 1.71 -8.76 11.57
CA VAL A 348 1.01 -10.00 11.99
C VAL A 348 1.16 -10.30 13.47
N PRO A 349 2.36 -10.23 14.10
CA PRO A 349 2.52 -10.48 15.53
C PRO A 349 1.77 -9.48 16.43
N LYS A 350 1.31 -8.36 15.87
CA LYS A 350 0.54 -7.33 16.60
C LYS A 350 -0.96 -7.59 16.57
N ILE A 351 -1.41 -8.56 15.77
CA ILE A 351 -2.81 -8.99 15.70
C ILE A 351 -3.10 -9.87 16.90
N ASP A 352 -4.15 -9.56 17.64
CA ASP A 352 -4.61 -10.46 18.69
C ASP A 352 -5.30 -11.69 18.05
N LEU A 353 -4.55 -12.80 18.01
CA LEU A 353 -5.03 -14.07 17.49
C LEU A 353 -5.65 -14.95 18.59
N THR A 354 -5.63 -14.51 19.85
CA THR A 354 -6.22 -15.27 20.98
C THR A 354 -7.73 -15.06 21.06
N ASP A 355 -8.21 -13.86 20.69
CA ASP A 355 -9.64 -13.58 20.57
C ASP A 355 -10.13 -13.90 19.15
N VAL A 356 -10.95 -14.94 19.01
CA VAL A 356 -11.53 -15.37 17.73
C VAL A 356 -12.34 -14.26 17.06
N SER A 357 -12.96 -13.38 17.85
CA SER A 357 -13.74 -12.26 17.33
C SER A 357 -12.88 -11.20 16.62
N GLU A 358 -11.58 -11.17 16.89
CA GLU A 358 -10.58 -10.33 16.24
C GLU A 358 -9.79 -11.12 15.18
N ALA A 359 -9.42 -12.36 15.51
CA ALA A 359 -8.58 -13.22 14.65
C ALA A 359 -9.30 -13.61 13.35
N LEU A 360 -10.59 -13.97 13.40
CA LEU A 360 -11.32 -14.41 12.22
C LEU A 360 -11.49 -13.29 11.17
N PRO A 361 -11.91 -12.07 11.50
CA PRO A 361 -11.95 -10.97 10.54
C PRO A 361 -10.58 -10.63 9.97
N ALA A 362 -9.53 -10.66 10.80
CA ALA A 362 -8.15 -10.43 10.35
C ALA A 362 -7.71 -11.48 9.33
N PHE A 363 -7.94 -12.76 9.60
CA PHE A 363 -7.64 -13.86 8.69
C PHE A 363 -8.40 -13.73 7.36
N ILE A 364 -9.72 -13.49 7.43
CA ILE A 364 -10.55 -13.30 6.22
C ILE A 364 -10.03 -12.12 5.39
N THR A 365 -9.66 -11.00 6.00
CA THR A 365 -9.07 -9.86 5.30
C THR A 365 -7.83 -10.26 4.53
N MET A 366 -6.87 -10.90 5.19
CA MET A 366 -5.58 -11.26 4.59
C MET A 366 -5.73 -12.28 3.47
N ILE A 367 -6.47 -13.34 3.68
CA ILE A 367 -6.59 -14.44 2.71
C ILE A 367 -7.41 -14.02 1.48
N THR A 368 -8.49 -13.26 1.65
CA THR A 368 -9.33 -12.86 0.53
C THR A 368 -8.66 -11.85 -0.37
N MET A 369 -7.84 -10.93 0.13
CA MET A 369 -7.04 -10.03 -0.72
C MET A 369 -6.20 -10.79 -1.75
N VAL A 370 -5.59 -11.90 -1.34
CA VAL A 370 -4.75 -12.72 -2.20
C VAL A 370 -5.60 -13.55 -3.16
N LEU A 371 -6.61 -14.24 -2.64
CA LEU A 371 -7.40 -15.20 -3.43
C LEU A 371 -8.34 -14.54 -4.43
N THR A 372 -8.94 -13.38 -4.09
CA THR A 372 -9.78 -12.62 -5.03
C THR A 372 -8.95 -11.75 -5.98
N TYR A 373 -7.64 -11.66 -5.76
CA TYR A 373 -6.76 -10.75 -6.49
C TYR A 373 -7.23 -9.29 -6.40
N ASN A 374 -7.84 -8.92 -5.26
CA ASN A 374 -8.47 -7.62 -5.05
C ASN A 374 -8.36 -7.16 -3.59
N ILE A 375 -7.58 -6.10 -3.36
CA ILE A 375 -7.37 -5.55 -2.01
C ILE A 375 -8.68 -4.98 -1.44
N ALA A 376 -9.47 -4.28 -2.26
CA ALA A 376 -10.70 -3.62 -1.78
C ALA A 376 -11.77 -4.65 -1.35
N GLU A 377 -11.90 -5.76 -2.07
CA GLU A 377 -12.82 -6.84 -1.69
C GLU A 377 -12.37 -7.51 -0.39
N GLY A 378 -11.06 -7.79 -0.25
CA GLY A 378 -10.52 -8.35 0.98
C GLY A 378 -10.76 -7.46 2.19
N MET A 379 -10.53 -6.15 2.07
CA MET A 379 -10.85 -5.17 3.13
C MET A 379 -12.34 -5.19 3.47
N ALA A 380 -13.20 -5.19 2.45
CA ALA A 380 -14.64 -5.17 2.66
C ALA A 380 -15.15 -6.42 3.36
N LEU A 381 -14.74 -7.61 2.89
CA LEU A 381 -15.12 -8.87 3.51
C LEU A 381 -14.63 -8.96 4.95
N GLY A 382 -13.42 -8.46 5.23
CA GLY A 382 -12.89 -8.37 6.59
C GLY A 382 -13.72 -7.45 7.49
N MET A 383 -14.11 -6.26 7.00
CA MET A 383 -14.96 -5.32 7.74
C MET A 383 -16.36 -5.89 7.98
N ILE A 384 -16.95 -6.55 6.99
CA ILE A 384 -18.25 -7.21 7.11
C ILE A 384 -18.15 -8.32 8.16
N CYS A 385 -17.14 -9.19 8.05
CA CYS A 385 -16.90 -10.27 8.99
C CYS A 385 -16.74 -9.75 10.43
N TYR A 386 -15.92 -8.69 10.62
CA TYR A 386 -15.74 -8.04 11.92
C TYR A 386 -17.06 -7.56 12.51
N THR A 387 -17.84 -6.83 11.70
CA THR A 387 -19.13 -6.28 12.15
C THR A 387 -20.11 -7.39 12.53
N LEU A 388 -20.22 -8.45 11.72
CA LEU A 388 -21.11 -9.58 11.99
C LEU A 388 -20.68 -10.34 13.24
N VAL A 389 -19.39 -10.67 13.37
CA VAL A 389 -18.89 -11.42 14.52
C VAL A 389 -19.10 -10.63 15.82
N LYS A 390 -18.74 -9.34 15.83
CA LYS A 390 -18.95 -8.49 17.02
C LYS A 390 -20.42 -8.28 17.36
N LEU A 391 -21.30 -8.20 16.36
CA LEU A 391 -22.74 -8.08 16.57
C LEU A 391 -23.32 -9.35 17.19
N LEU A 392 -23.01 -10.52 16.60
CA LEU A 392 -23.54 -11.81 17.02
C LEU A 392 -22.95 -12.29 18.37
N SER A 393 -21.72 -11.90 18.70
CA SER A 393 -21.08 -12.20 19.99
C SER A 393 -21.48 -11.23 21.11
N GLY A 394 -22.41 -10.29 20.86
CA GLY A 394 -22.86 -9.33 21.87
C GLY A 394 -21.90 -8.17 22.15
N GLN A 395 -20.81 -8.06 21.40
CA GLN A 395 -19.78 -7.02 21.57
C GLN A 395 -20.05 -5.76 20.71
N TRP A 396 -21.31 -5.46 20.42
CA TRP A 396 -21.75 -4.38 19.53
C TRP A 396 -21.22 -2.98 19.91
N ARG A 397 -20.87 -2.75 21.18
CA ARG A 397 -20.28 -1.49 21.65
C ARG A 397 -18.90 -1.20 21.07
N GLN A 398 -18.23 -2.20 20.54
CA GLN A 398 -16.91 -2.06 19.87
C GLN A 398 -17.02 -1.68 18.39
N ILE A 399 -18.23 -1.73 17.82
CA ILE A 399 -18.47 -1.37 16.42
C ILE A 399 -18.63 0.16 16.33
N SER A 400 -17.77 0.82 15.56
CA SER A 400 -17.93 2.24 15.28
C SER A 400 -19.11 2.46 14.30
N LEU A 401 -19.87 3.54 14.51
CA LEU A 401 -21.00 3.88 13.64
C LEU A 401 -20.56 4.00 12.16
N THR A 402 -19.39 4.56 11.92
CA THR A 402 -18.82 4.70 10.57
C THR A 402 -18.54 3.34 9.92
N LEU A 403 -18.02 2.38 10.69
CA LEU A 403 -17.78 1.01 10.21
C LEU A 403 -19.09 0.31 9.85
N ALA A 404 -20.11 0.47 10.68
CA ALA A 404 -21.43 -0.08 10.42
C ALA A 404 -22.07 0.47 9.14
N ILE A 405 -21.96 1.79 8.88
CA ILE A 405 -22.48 2.43 7.67
C ILE A 405 -21.77 1.91 6.42
N VAL A 406 -20.44 1.80 6.45
CA VAL A 406 -19.64 1.29 5.32
C VAL A 406 -20.00 -0.17 5.04
N THR A 407 -20.21 -0.98 6.07
CA THR A 407 -20.59 -2.39 5.93
C THR A 407 -21.96 -2.53 5.27
N VAL A 408 -22.97 -1.79 5.74
CA VAL A 408 -24.34 -1.85 5.23
C VAL A 408 -24.43 -1.41 3.76
N LYS A 409 -23.72 -0.36 3.38
CA LYS A 409 -23.76 0.19 2.02
C LYS A 409 -23.16 -0.78 0.97
N LYS A 410 -22.20 -1.61 1.36
CA LYS A 410 -21.57 -2.61 0.47
C LYS A 410 -22.37 -3.93 0.41
N GLU A 411 -23.17 -4.25 1.42
CA GLU A 411 -24.10 -5.39 1.38
C GLU A 411 -25.22 -5.22 0.33
N GLU A 412 -25.62 -4.00 0.00
CA GLU A 412 -26.63 -3.75 -1.03
C GLU A 412 -26.18 -4.15 -2.44
N GLU A 413 -24.88 -4.17 -2.71
CA GLU A 413 -24.32 -4.52 -4.03
C GLU A 413 -24.02 -6.02 -4.21
N ALA A 414 -23.79 -6.78 -3.15
CA ALA A 414 -23.49 -8.20 -3.22
C ALA A 414 -24.78 -9.06 -3.21
N SER A 415 -25.18 -9.59 -4.36
CA SER A 415 -26.43 -10.36 -4.53
C SER A 415 -26.57 -11.61 -3.63
N LEU A 416 -25.48 -12.18 -3.15
CA LEU A 416 -25.47 -13.30 -2.21
C LEU A 416 -25.61 -12.82 -0.75
N LEU A 417 -24.99 -11.69 -0.41
CA LEU A 417 -25.07 -11.05 0.88
C LEU A 417 -26.42 -10.36 1.10
N LYS A 418 -27.12 -9.96 0.05
CA LYS A 418 -28.50 -9.45 0.09
C LYS A 418 -29.47 -10.40 0.77
N LYS A 419 -29.32 -11.73 0.58
CA LYS A 419 -30.14 -12.73 1.23
C LYS A 419 -29.78 -12.96 2.71
N ILE A 420 -28.53 -12.73 3.11
CA ILE A 420 -28.04 -12.88 4.49
C ILE A 420 -28.21 -11.57 5.25
N GLY A 421 -27.89 -10.43 4.65
CA GLY A 421 -28.00 -9.10 5.24
C GLY A 421 -29.45 -8.69 5.54
N CYS A 422 -30.43 -9.00 4.68
CA CYS A 422 -31.84 -8.75 4.95
C CYS A 422 -32.37 -9.48 6.21
N LYS A 423 -31.84 -10.68 6.51
CA LYS A 423 -32.19 -11.38 7.76
C LYS A 423 -31.46 -10.79 8.97
N CYS A 424 -30.24 -10.30 8.82
CA CYS A 424 -29.50 -9.63 9.89
C CYS A 424 -30.02 -8.22 10.17
N LEU A 425 -30.40 -7.44 9.14
CA LEU A 425 -31.00 -6.12 9.31
C LEU A 425 -32.36 -6.20 10.03
N SER A 426 -33.21 -7.18 9.68
CA SER A 426 -34.48 -7.40 10.38
C SER A 426 -34.28 -7.77 11.84
N VAL A 427 -33.19 -8.45 12.20
CA VAL A 427 -32.81 -8.73 13.58
C VAL A 427 -32.33 -7.47 14.30
N VAL A 428 -31.58 -6.59 13.63
CA VAL A 428 -31.13 -5.30 14.19
C VAL A 428 -32.28 -4.33 14.36
N GLU A 429 -33.19 -4.23 13.38
CA GLU A 429 -34.41 -3.43 13.48
C GLU A 429 -35.37 -3.96 14.53
N LEU A 430 -35.39 -5.26 14.79
CA LEU A 430 -36.19 -5.87 15.85
C LEU A 430 -35.57 -5.63 17.23
N TYR A 431 -34.24 -5.57 17.36
CA TYR A 431 -33.53 -5.43 18.63
C TYR A 431 -33.45 -3.97 19.14
N LEU A 432 -33.31 -2.99 18.26
CA LEU A 432 -33.20 -1.57 18.63
C LEU A 432 -34.47 -1.04 19.37
N PRO A 433 -35.70 -1.36 18.95
CA PRO A 433 -36.91 -0.96 19.71
C PRO A 433 -37.11 -1.73 21.02
N LEU A 434 -36.67 -2.99 21.09
CA LEU A 434 -36.76 -3.79 22.30
C LEU A 434 -35.87 -3.28 23.43
N GLN A 435 -34.64 -2.87 23.12
CA GLN A 435 -33.72 -2.28 24.10
C GLN A 435 -34.21 -0.92 24.62
N SER A 436 -34.79 -0.08 23.77
CA SER A 436 -35.34 1.20 24.24
C SER A 436 -36.58 1.05 25.17
N ARG A 437 -37.26 -0.08 25.12
CA ARG A 437 -38.36 -0.41 26.03
C ARG A 437 -37.90 -1.07 27.33
N VAL A 438 -36.84 -1.88 27.28
CA VAL A 438 -36.28 -2.58 28.46
C VAL A 438 -35.55 -1.61 29.39
N TRP A 439 -34.91 -0.55 28.85
CA TRP A 439 -34.18 0.43 29.68
C TRP A 439 -35.06 1.50 30.33
N ARG A 440 -36.32 1.65 29.96
CA ARG A 440 -37.26 2.59 30.64
C ARG A 440 -38.00 2.00 31.82
N GLY A 441 -37.80 0.74 32.17
CA GLY A 441 -38.60 0.04 33.19
C GLY A 441 -37.86 -0.77 34.24
N ALA A 442 -36.52 -0.71 34.31
CA ALA A 442 -35.81 -1.52 35.33
C ALA A 442 -35.33 -0.66 36.51
N PRO A 443 -35.80 -0.95 37.76
CA PRO A 443 -35.20 -0.37 38.95
C PRO A 443 -33.82 -1.01 39.22
N GLU A 444 -32.86 -0.18 39.69
CA GLU A 444 -31.59 -0.60 40.24
C GLU A 444 -31.77 -1.66 41.33
N LYS A 445 -31.48 -2.94 41.01
CA LYS A 445 -31.12 -3.94 42.02
C LYS A 445 -30.46 -5.18 41.40
N THR A 446 -29.19 -5.37 41.79
CA THR A 446 -28.50 -6.65 42.07
C THR A 446 -28.59 -7.80 41.07
N LEU A 447 -27.50 -8.02 40.35
CA LEU A 447 -27.18 -9.29 39.66
C LEU A 447 -26.42 -10.22 40.63
N PRO A 448 -26.82 -11.48 40.80
CA PRO A 448 -26.00 -12.51 41.44
C PRO A 448 -25.01 -13.10 40.42
N LEU A 449 -23.76 -13.25 40.87
CA LEU A 449 -22.71 -14.02 40.22
C LEU A 449 -23.17 -15.49 40.08
N VAL A 450 -23.28 -15.97 38.85
CA VAL A 450 -23.36 -17.41 38.56
C VAL A 450 -21.96 -17.89 38.15
N HIS A 451 -21.33 -18.62 39.06
CA HIS A 451 -20.20 -19.48 38.76
C HIS A 451 -20.71 -20.65 37.88
N LEU A 452 -20.09 -20.82 36.71
CA LEU A 452 -20.12 -22.09 35.99
C LEU A 452 -18.70 -22.63 35.99
N GLY A 453 -18.60 -23.87 36.55
CA GLY A 453 -17.41 -24.68 36.60
C GLY A 453 -16.91 -25.22 35.23
#